data_6218065dc986087e8f0a057ffefdba85
#
_entry.id   6218065dc986087e8f0a057ffefdba85
#
_cell.length_a   1.000
_cell.length_b   1.000
_cell.length_c   1.000
_cell.angle_alpha   90.00
_cell.angle_beta   90.00
_cell.angle_gamma   90.00
#
_symmetry.space_group_name_H-M   'P 1'
#
loop_
_entity.id
_entity.type
_entity.pdbx_description
1 polymer ?
#
loop_
_entity_poly.entity_id
_entity_poly.type
_entity_poly.pdbx_seq_one_letter_code
_entity_poly.pdbx_strand_id
1 'polypeptide(L)'
;MKTYSAVCERVDKWWEITVPELDGRVTQAKRLDQVEGAVRSLVSLILDIPTDSFEVVVQPVLPDPASEDVRRARELRSEADRITEAASKATRKAVRQLAGIGLTVRDIGTTLRITPQRVSQLLHRS
;
A
#
# COMPACT_ATOMS: atom_id res chain seq x y z
N MET A 1 10.71 -8.47 -13.33
CA MET A 1 10.22 -7.41 -14.23
C MET A 1 11.10 -6.18 -14.16
N LYS A 2 11.31 -5.54 -15.29
CA LYS A 2 12.02 -4.26 -15.29
C LYS A 2 11.14 -3.16 -14.67
N THR A 3 11.76 -2.24 -13.94
CA THR A 3 11.09 -1.14 -13.27
C THR A 3 11.48 0.20 -13.91
N TYR A 4 10.49 1.03 -14.16
CA TYR A 4 10.69 2.39 -14.66
C TYR A 4 10.28 3.38 -13.58
N SER A 5 11.11 4.39 -13.35
CA SER A 5 10.85 5.43 -12.37
C SER A 5 10.13 6.60 -13.03
N ALA A 6 9.05 7.03 -12.43
CA ALA A 6 8.33 8.23 -12.84
C ALA A 6 8.62 9.34 -11.83
N VAL A 7 9.63 10.13 -12.12
CA VAL A 7 10.03 11.27 -11.27
C VAL A 7 9.13 12.45 -11.58
N CYS A 8 8.33 12.88 -10.62
CA CYS A 8 7.27 13.86 -10.81
C CYS A 8 7.59 15.16 -10.09
N GLU A 9 7.66 16.26 -10.84
CA GLU A 9 7.84 17.59 -10.29
C GLU A 9 6.59 18.44 -10.53
N ARG A 10 6.18 19.18 -9.50
CA ARG A 10 5.02 20.07 -9.60
C ARG A 10 5.42 21.34 -10.34
N VAL A 11 4.78 21.59 -11.49
CA VAL A 11 4.97 22.80 -12.29
C VAL A 11 3.58 23.39 -12.51
N ASP A 12 3.29 24.50 -11.85
CA ASP A 12 1.96 25.12 -11.83
C ASP A 12 0.87 24.13 -11.40
N LYS A 13 -0.06 23.82 -12.30
CA LYS A 13 -1.17 22.91 -12.03
C LYS A 13 -0.94 21.50 -12.59
N TRP A 14 0.27 21.24 -13.09
CA TRP A 14 0.62 19.98 -13.74
C TRP A 14 1.74 19.28 -12.98
N TRP A 15 1.84 17.97 -13.20
CA TRP A 15 3.00 17.20 -12.80
C TRP A 15 3.82 16.89 -14.04
N GLU A 16 5.04 17.38 -14.07
CA GLU A 16 6.01 17.04 -15.10
C GLU A 16 6.69 15.74 -14.71
N ILE A 17 6.68 14.76 -15.62
CA ILE A 17 7.14 13.42 -15.35
C ILE A 17 8.37 13.13 -16.17
N THR A 18 9.46 12.80 -15.52
CA THR A 18 10.71 12.37 -16.16
C THR A 18 10.93 10.89 -15.91
N VAL A 19 11.29 10.14 -16.95
CA VAL A 19 11.60 8.73 -16.86
C VAL A 19 13.07 8.53 -17.17
N PRO A 20 13.95 8.44 -16.15
CA PRO A 20 15.40 8.35 -16.36
C PRO A 20 15.82 7.16 -17.22
N GLU A 21 15.15 6.03 -17.07
CA GLU A 21 15.44 4.80 -17.81
C GLU A 21 15.15 4.92 -19.32
N LEU A 22 14.45 5.96 -19.76
CA LEU A 22 14.16 6.26 -21.17
C LEU A 22 14.86 7.52 -21.62
N ASP A 23 16.13 7.69 -21.26
CA ASP A 23 16.93 8.86 -21.62
C ASP A 23 16.29 10.19 -21.19
N GLY A 24 15.61 10.18 -20.04
CA GLY A 24 14.97 11.37 -19.50
C GLY A 24 13.75 11.85 -20.27
N ARG A 25 13.08 10.97 -21.01
CA ARG A 25 11.84 11.30 -21.71
C ARG A 25 10.82 11.88 -20.74
N VAL A 26 10.11 12.93 -21.19
CA VAL A 26 9.19 13.70 -20.36
C VAL A 26 7.76 13.54 -20.87
N THR A 27 6.85 13.38 -19.94
CA THR A 27 5.40 13.47 -20.16
C THR A 27 4.79 14.27 -19.01
N GLN A 28 3.49 14.42 -18.98
CA GLN A 28 2.84 15.20 -17.93
C GLN A 28 1.47 14.64 -17.58
N ALA A 29 1.01 14.96 -16.36
CA ALA A 29 -0.31 14.61 -15.88
C ALA A 29 -0.85 15.68 -14.94
N LYS A 30 -2.16 15.80 -14.83
CA LYS A 30 -2.78 16.75 -13.92
C LYS A 30 -2.78 16.26 -12.47
N ARG A 31 -2.85 14.96 -12.26
CA ARG A 31 -2.93 14.35 -10.94
C ARG A 31 -1.94 13.19 -10.83
N LEU A 32 -1.42 12.98 -9.62
CA LEU A 32 -0.47 11.89 -9.39
C LEU A 32 -1.07 10.51 -9.68
N ASP A 33 -2.36 10.31 -9.48
CA ASP A 33 -3.01 9.03 -9.77
C ASP A 33 -3.12 8.73 -11.28
N GLN A 34 -2.80 9.67 -12.13
CA GLN A 34 -2.76 9.52 -13.59
C GLN A 34 -1.35 9.22 -14.11
N VAL A 35 -0.32 9.35 -13.27
CA VAL A 35 1.08 9.26 -13.69
C VAL A 35 1.42 7.84 -14.16
N GLU A 36 1.02 6.82 -13.43
CA GLU A 36 1.33 5.44 -13.78
C GLU A 36 0.82 5.10 -15.18
N GLY A 37 -0.43 5.45 -15.49
CA GLY A 37 -1.00 5.21 -16.81
C GLY A 37 -0.28 5.96 -17.92
N ALA A 38 0.09 7.23 -17.67
CA ALA A 38 0.84 8.02 -18.65
C ALA A 38 2.21 7.42 -18.95
N VAL A 39 2.91 6.96 -17.93
CA VAL A 39 4.23 6.33 -18.09
C VAL A 39 4.11 4.97 -18.77
N ARG A 40 3.11 4.17 -18.42
CA ARG A 40 2.87 2.88 -19.10
C ARG A 40 2.64 3.06 -20.59
N SER A 41 1.84 4.06 -20.96
CA SER A 41 1.61 4.39 -22.36
C SER A 41 2.89 4.83 -23.08
N LEU A 42 3.68 5.67 -22.42
CA LEU A 42 4.95 6.16 -22.99
C LEU A 42 5.95 5.03 -23.21
N VAL A 43 6.18 4.19 -22.21
CA VAL A 43 7.11 3.06 -22.28
C VAL A 43 6.68 2.07 -23.34
N SER A 44 5.39 1.72 -23.34
CA SER A 44 4.83 0.78 -24.31
C SER A 44 4.99 1.30 -25.75
N LEU A 45 4.75 2.59 -25.97
CA LEU A 45 4.87 3.22 -27.27
C LEU A 45 6.32 3.24 -27.76
N ILE A 46 7.26 3.63 -26.90
CA ILE A 46 8.68 3.80 -27.28
C ILE A 46 9.36 2.44 -27.47
N LEU A 47 9.12 1.49 -26.58
CA LEU A 47 9.80 0.19 -26.59
C LEU A 47 9.02 -0.91 -27.30
N ASP A 48 7.79 -0.63 -27.73
CA ASP A 48 6.91 -1.59 -28.38
C ASP A 48 6.75 -2.89 -27.54
N ILE A 49 6.40 -2.71 -26.27
CA ILE A 49 6.18 -3.79 -25.31
C ILE A 49 4.81 -3.62 -24.65
N PRO A 50 4.20 -4.70 -24.12
CA PRO A 50 2.91 -4.60 -23.45
C PRO A 50 2.96 -3.71 -22.21
N THR A 51 1.87 -3.00 -21.92
CA THR A 51 1.77 -2.08 -20.78
C THR A 51 1.86 -2.78 -19.42
N ASP A 52 1.63 -4.07 -19.37
CA ASP A 52 1.68 -4.88 -18.14
C ASP A 52 2.96 -5.69 -17.99
N SER A 53 3.96 -5.48 -18.88
CA SER A 53 5.21 -6.25 -18.89
C SER A 53 6.32 -5.65 -18.03
N PHE A 54 6.04 -4.58 -17.29
CA PHE A 54 7.02 -3.87 -16.47
C PHE A 54 6.32 -3.21 -15.29
N GLU A 55 7.14 -2.79 -14.31
CA GLU A 55 6.67 -2.05 -13.14
C GLU A 55 6.93 -0.55 -13.31
N VAL A 56 6.06 0.28 -12.72
CA VAL A 56 6.24 1.73 -12.66
C VAL A 56 6.20 2.18 -11.21
N VAL A 57 7.21 2.93 -10.80
CA VAL A 57 7.29 3.51 -9.45
C VAL A 57 7.12 5.03 -9.58
N VAL A 58 6.07 5.56 -8.98
CA VAL A 58 5.78 7.00 -8.98
C VAL A 58 6.55 7.66 -7.84
N GLN A 59 7.42 8.62 -8.16
CA GLN A 59 8.29 9.29 -7.21
C GLN A 59 8.05 10.80 -7.26
N PRO A 60 7.11 11.33 -6.46
CA PRO A 60 6.93 12.78 -6.37
C PRO A 60 8.15 13.44 -5.70
N VAL A 61 8.64 14.51 -6.31
CA VAL A 61 9.68 15.34 -5.70
C VAL A 61 8.98 16.38 -4.83
N LEU A 62 9.25 16.33 -3.53
CA LEU A 62 8.59 17.18 -2.54
C LEU A 62 9.64 18.04 -1.82
N PRO A 63 9.32 19.32 -1.55
CA PRO A 63 10.22 20.15 -0.77
C PRO A 63 10.21 19.78 0.71
N ASP A 64 11.28 20.10 1.44
CA ASP A 64 11.30 20.00 2.89
C ASP A 64 10.53 21.20 3.48
N PRO A 65 9.84 21.03 4.61
CA PRO A 65 9.74 19.81 5.43
C PRO A 65 8.70 18.79 4.98
N ALA A 66 7.93 19.07 3.94
CA ALA A 66 6.87 18.17 3.46
C ALA A 66 7.40 16.77 3.13
N SER A 67 8.58 16.68 2.49
CA SER A 67 9.22 15.42 2.16
C SER A 67 9.48 14.56 3.40
N GLU A 68 9.99 15.15 4.47
CA GLU A 68 10.25 14.46 5.74
C GLU A 68 8.96 13.99 6.41
N ASP A 69 7.94 14.83 6.41
CA ASP A 69 6.65 14.51 7.02
C ASP A 69 5.96 13.36 6.27
N VAL A 70 6.03 13.36 4.94
CA VAL A 70 5.47 12.26 4.13
C VAL A 70 6.21 10.96 4.42
N ARG A 71 7.54 10.99 4.47
CA ARG A 71 8.34 9.81 4.79
C ARG A 71 7.97 9.26 6.16
N ARG A 72 7.88 10.12 7.16
CA ARG A 72 7.52 9.72 8.53
C ARG A 72 6.10 9.13 8.59
N ALA A 73 5.15 9.75 7.92
CA ALA A 73 3.78 9.24 7.86
C ALA A 73 3.72 7.84 7.23
N ARG A 74 4.45 7.62 6.14
CA ARG A 74 4.51 6.31 5.48
C ARG A 74 5.14 5.25 6.38
N GLU A 75 6.23 5.58 7.08
CA GLU A 75 6.88 4.66 8.00
C GLU A 75 5.95 4.24 9.13
N LEU A 76 5.24 5.20 9.73
CA LEU A 76 4.30 4.92 10.83
C LEU A 76 3.11 4.09 10.37
N ARG A 77 2.59 4.35 9.18
CA ARG A 77 1.48 3.54 8.64
C ARG A 77 1.92 2.11 8.35
N SER A 78 3.10 1.93 7.80
CA SER A 78 3.67 0.59 7.57
C SER A 78 3.86 -0.17 8.88
N GLU A 79 4.36 0.50 9.92
CA GLU A 79 4.51 -0.08 11.25
C GLU A 79 3.15 -0.43 11.86
N ALA A 80 2.17 0.46 11.75
CA ALA A 80 0.82 0.21 12.24
C ALA A 80 0.18 -1.01 11.55
N ASP A 81 0.38 -1.14 10.24
CA ASP A 81 -0.13 -2.29 9.48
C ASP A 81 0.48 -3.61 9.96
N ARG A 82 1.80 -3.62 10.24
CA ARG A 82 2.47 -4.81 10.80
C ARG A 82 1.92 -5.19 12.17
N ILE A 83 1.70 -4.19 13.03
CA ILE A 83 1.17 -4.42 14.38
C ILE A 83 -0.28 -4.92 14.28
N THR A 84 -1.08 -4.35 13.40
CA THR A 84 -2.47 -4.78 13.17
C THR A 84 -2.51 -6.24 12.71
N GLU A 85 -1.65 -6.63 11.78
CA GLU A 85 -1.56 -8.00 11.29
C GLU A 85 -1.13 -8.96 12.40
N ALA A 86 -0.13 -8.58 13.19
CA ALA A 86 0.33 -9.38 14.32
C ALA A 86 -0.78 -9.54 15.38
N ALA A 87 -1.53 -8.48 15.67
CA ALA A 87 -2.64 -8.51 16.60
C ALA A 87 -3.75 -9.45 16.11
N SER A 88 -4.05 -9.41 14.80
CA SER A 88 -5.07 -10.29 14.21
C SER A 88 -4.68 -11.76 14.33
N LYS A 89 -3.42 -12.10 14.05
CA LYS A 89 -2.90 -13.46 14.19
C LYS A 89 -2.97 -13.95 15.64
N ALA A 90 -2.53 -13.10 16.57
CA ALA A 90 -2.54 -13.43 18.00
C ALA A 90 -3.98 -13.66 18.50
N THR A 91 -4.91 -12.80 18.07
CA THR A 91 -6.32 -12.91 18.45
C THR A 91 -6.93 -14.22 17.93
N ARG A 92 -6.70 -14.56 16.66
CA ARG A 92 -7.20 -15.83 16.09
C ARG A 92 -6.67 -17.04 16.85
N LYS A 93 -5.39 -17.03 17.18
CA LYS A 93 -4.75 -18.11 17.95
C LYS A 93 -5.37 -18.24 19.33
N ALA A 94 -5.56 -17.13 20.04
CA ALA A 94 -6.16 -17.11 21.37
C ALA A 94 -7.62 -17.61 21.34
N VAL A 95 -8.41 -17.18 20.35
CA VAL A 95 -9.79 -17.63 20.18
C VAL A 95 -9.85 -19.15 20.03
N ARG A 96 -9.00 -19.73 19.19
CA ARG A 96 -8.97 -21.19 18.97
C ARG A 96 -8.58 -21.95 20.24
N GLN A 97 -7.59 -21.45 20.97
CA GLN A 97 -7.15 -22.08 22.21
C GLN A 97 -8.23 -22.05 23.28
N LEU A 98 -8.90 -20.90 23.44
CA LEU A 98 -9.97 -20.76 24.43
C LEU A 98 -11.20 -21.59 24.06
N ALA A 99 -11.56 -21.65 22.80
CA ALA A 99 -12.63 -22.56 22.32
C ALA A 99 -12.26 -24.00 22.55
N GLY A 100 -11.00 -24.38 22.36
CA GLY A 100 -10.48 -25.73 22.56
C GLY A 100 -10.58 -26.22 24.00
N ILE A 101 -10.52 -25.31 24.97
CA ILE A 101 -10.70 -25.64 26.39
C ILE A 101 -12.14 -25.49 26.87
N GLY A 102 -13.07 -25.23 25.96
CA GLY A 102 -14.51 -25.26 26.24
C GLY A 102 -15.16 -23.93 26.61
N LEU A 103 -14.47 -22.79 26.45
CA LEU A 103 -15.10 -21.52 26.72
C LEU A 103 -16.19 -21.18 25.69
N THR A 104 -17.26 -20.59 26.17
CA THR A 104 -18.31 -20.07 25.28
C THR A 104 -17.84 -18.86 24.50
N VAL A 105 -18.53 -18.57 23.39
CA VAL A 105 -18.25 -17.36 22.58
C VAL A 105 -18.27 -16.10 23.42
N ARG A 106 -19.21 -16.00 24.37
CA ARG A 106 -19.31 -14.82 25.25
C ARG A 106 -18.12 -14.72 26.21
N ASP A 107 -17.70 -15.83 26.78
CA ASP A 107 -16.55 -15.84 27.69
C ASP A 107 -15.26 -15.49 26.95
N ILE A 108 -15.09 -15.99 25.74
CA ILE A 108 -13.94 -15.65 24.89
C ILE A 108 -13.93 -14.15 24.58
N GLY A 109 -15.09 -13.60 24.20
CA GLY A 109 -15.21 -12.17 23.90
C GLY A 109 -14.85 -11.31 25.10
N THR A 110 -15.33 -11.65 26.27
CA THR A 110 -15.01 -10.94 27.52
C THR A 110 -13.53 -11.02 27.84
N THR A 111 -12.93 -12.20 27.69
CA THR A 111 -11.50 -12.44 27.96
C THR A 111 -10.61 -11.61 27.05
N LEU A 112 -10.92 -11.57 25.76
CA LEU A 112 -10.12 -10.88 24.74
C LEU A 112 -10.56 -9.44 24.50
N ARG A 113 -11.63 -9.00 25.14
CA ARG A 113 -12.21 -7.64 24.98
C ARG A 113 -12.64 -7.35 23.56
N ILE A 114 -13.26 -8.34 22.92
CA ILE A 114 -13.88 -8.21 21.60
C ILE A 114 -15.32 -8.68 21.69
N THR A 115 -16.12 -8.34 20.67
CA THR A 115 -17.53 -8.72 20.68
C THR A 115 -17.71 -10.22 20.45
N PRO A 116 -18.79 -10.85 21.01
CA PRO A 116 -19.10 -12.24 20.68
C PRO A 116 -19.28 -12.49 19.20
N GLN A 117 -19.82 -11.52 18.47
CA GLN A 117 -19.97 -11.60 17.02
C GLN A 117 -18.61 -11.73 16.33
N ARG A 118 -17.61 -10.96 16.79
CA ARG A 118 -16.25 -11.05 16.26
C ARG A 118 -15.63 -12.42 16.56
N VAL A 119 -15.84 -12.93 17.76
CA VAL A 119 -15.39 -14.29 18.12
C VAL A 119 -15.97 -15.32 17.17
N SER A 120 -17.28 -15.27 16.90
CA SER A 120 -17.94 -16.19 15.99
C SER A 120 -17.35 -16.11 14.57
N GLN A 121 -17.10 -14.89 14.08
CA GLN A 121 -16.47 -14.68 12.78
C GLN A 121 -15.09 -15.34 12.72
N LEU A 122 -14.29 -15.21 13.76
CA LEU A 122 -12.94 -15.78 13.82
C LEU A 122 -12.94 -17.30 13.90
N LEU A 123 -13.94 -17.89 14.56
CA LEU A 123 -14.09 -19.34 14.63
C LEU A 123 -14.54 -19.96 13.30
N HIS A 124 -15.31 -19.24 12.51
CA HIS A 124 -15.80 -19.71 11.21
C HIS A 124 -14.84 -19.47 10.06
N ARG A 125 -13.80 -18.69 10.27
CA ARG A 125 -12.71 -18.48 9.32
C ARG A 125 -11.57 -19.43 9.64
N SER A 126 -11.54 -20.49 8.97
CA SER A 126 -10.43 -21.44 9.10
C SER A 126 -9.42 -21.28 7.98
#